data_ad7860ad1cb92dd81d01bf6e9b4f8881
#
_entry.id   ad7860ad1cb92dd81d01bf6e9b4f8881
#
_cell.length_a   1.000
_cell.length_b   1.000
_cell.length_c   1.000
_cell.angle_alpha   90.00
_cell.angle_beta   90.00
_cell.angle_gamma   90.00
#
_symmetry.space_group_name_H-M   'P 1'
#
loop_
_entity.id
_entity.type
_entity.pdbx_description
1 polymer ?
#
loop_
_entity_poly.entity_id
_entity_poly.type
_entity_poly.pdbx_seq_one_letter_code
_entity_poly.pdbx_strand_id
1 'polypeptide(L)'
;AIRRQRQMCIRDSFYDSKKSGGITVSHLRFGSSPITSTYLINKANFVACHNPSYVNKYDMVQDLLPGGTFLLNCIWSPEELDANLPASMKRYIAQNNINFYTINGIKIAEEVGLPGRASTILQSAFFTISGILPVDEAIGYMKEKVVAKFSKKGEAVVNSNCNGIDRGSKEVVKIDVPASWADAKDEENDYEVPTNRPEMKKFVKNILHPVDRLHGDDLPVSAFLDSADGVYPQGSAAFEKRGIAVDVPEWDPTKCAQCNLCSMVCPHAVIRPICMNEEEAAAAPEGTKMIKSKRTDYQYALITSV
;
A
#
# COMPACT_ATOMS: atom_id res chain seq x y z
N ALA A 1 8.04 25.53 19.55
CA ALA A 1 9.26 24.81 20.03
C ALA A 1 9.07 24.30 21.46
N ILE A 2 8.67 25.14 22.40
CA ILE A 2 8.55 24.76 23.83
C ILE A 2 7.49 23.66 24.09
N ARG A 3 6.43 23.60 23.31
CA ARG A 3 5.40 22.54 23.42
C ARG A 3 5.91 21.15 23.03
N ARG A 4 6.88 21.05 22.09
CA ARG A 4 7.50 19.79 21.68
C ARG A 4 8.45 19.21 22.72
N GLN A 5 9.10 20.05 23.53
CA GLN A 5 10.07 19.63 24.54
C GLN A 5 9.47 18.90 25.74
N ARG A 6 8.12 18.88 25.90
CA ARG A 6 7.42 18.20 26.98
C ARG A 6 6.63 16.96 26.52
N GLN A 7 6.76 16.58 25.25
CA GLN A 7 5.98 15.45 24.72
C GLN A 7 6.73 14.14 24.92
N MET A 8 6.08 13.19 25.57
CA MET A 8 6.51 11.78 25.67
C MET A 8 6.14 10.98 24.42
N CYS A 9 5.52 11.59 23.43
CA CYS A 9 5.16 11.01 22.15
C CYS A 9 5.41 12.02 21.02
N ILE A 10 6.18 11.63 20.01
CA ILE A 10 6.41 12.40 18.80
C ILE A 10 5.98 11.60 17.60
N ARG A 11 5.27 12.26 16.68
CA ARG A 11 4.94 11.73 15.36
C ARG A 11 5.53 12.63 14.28
N ASP A 12 6.41 12.07 13.49
CA ASP A 12 6.93 12.67 12.27
C ASP A 12 6.51 11.82 11.07
N SER A 13 6.29 12.43 9.93
CA SER A 13 5.89 11.70 8.72
C SER A 13 6.63 12.25 7.52
N PHE A 14 7.05 11.38 6.63
CA PHE A 14 7.45 11.77 5.29
C PHE A 14 6.48 11.20 4.27
N TYR A 15 6.39 11.88 3.15
CA TYR A 15 5.48 11.58 2.05
C TYR A 15 6.29 11.39 0.79
N ASP A 16 5.81 10.50 -0.08
CA ASP A 16 6.27 10.48 -1.46
C ASP A 16 5.93 11.84 -2.12
N SER A 17 6.75 12.29 -3.05
CA SER A 17 6.53 13.50 -3.87
C SER A 17 5.26 13.42 -4.71
N LYS A 18 4.75 12.23 -4.94
CA LYS A 18 3.56 11.96 -5.74
C LYS A 18 2.29 12.23 -4.93
N LYS A 19 1.33 12.94 -5.51
CA LYS A 19 0.12 13.41 -4.82
C LYS A 19 -0.82 12.26 -4.42
N SER A 20 -0.91 11.20 -5.20
CA SER A 20 -1.74 10.03 -4.92
C SER A 20 -1.02 8.75 -5.28
N GLY A 21 -1.31 7.67 -4.56
CA GLY A 21 -0.68 6.37 -4.75
C GLY A 21 0.77 6.28 -4.29
N GLY A 22 1.32 7.34 -3.69
CA GLY A 22 2.61 7.32 -3.03
C GLY A 22 2.52 6.77 -1.60
N ILE A 23 3.66 6.32 -1.09
CA ILE A 23 3.76 5.87 0.29
C ILE A 23 3.78 7.05 1.26
N THR A 24 3.18 6.85 2.43
CA THR A 24 3.37 7.71 3.59
C THR A 24 3.91 6.88 4.75
N VAL A 25 5.07 7.25 5.27
CA VAL A 25 5.65 6.62 6.43
C VAL A 25 5.53 7.54 7.64
N SER A 26 4.89 7.06 8.69
CA SER A 26 4.73 7.80 9.94
C SER A 26 5.60 7.18 11.02
N HIS A 27 6.51 7.94 11.56
CA HIS A 27 7.40 7.55 12.65
C HIS A 27 6.78 7.99 13.98
N LEU A 28 6.51 7.03 14.87
CA LEU A 28 6.00 7.30 16.20
C LEU A 28 7.04 6.87 17.24
N ARG A 29 7.28 7.73 18.22
CA ARG A 29 8.15 7.45 19.35
C ARG A 29 7.39 7.68 20.64
N PHE A 30 7.44 6.70 21.51
CA PHE A 30 6.90 6.76 22.86
C PHE A 30 8.04 6.61 23.87
N GLY A 31 8.04 7.40 24.92
CA GLY A 31 9.05 7.35 25.96
C GLY A 31 8.49 7.70 27.32
N SER A 32 9.13 7.19 28.38
CA SER A 32 8.82 7.54 29.79
C SER A 32 9.34 8.92 30.18
N SER A 33 10.19 9.52 29.35
CA SER A 33 10.75 10.86 29.53
C SER A 33 10.50 11.72 28.28
N PRO A 34 10.60 13.06 28.38
CA PRO A 34 10.43 13.94 27.22
C PRO A 34 11.39 13.62 26.08
N ILE A 35 10.86 13.52 24.87
CA ILE A 35 11.62 13.29 23.66
C ILE A 35 12.01 14.65 23.09
N THR A 36 13.31 14.94 22.99
CA THR A 36 13.83 16.25 22.61
C THR A 36 14.37 16.29 21.19
N SER A 37 14.59 15.15 20.54
CA SER A 37 15.11 15.08 19.15
C SER A 37 14.03 14.75 18.14
N THR A 38 14.19 15.24 16.91
CA THR A 38 13.22 15.18 15.81
C THR A 38 13.74 14.32 14.65
N TYR A 39 14.60 13.35 14.88
CA TYR A 39 15.10 12.43 13.85
C TYR A 39 14.04 11.41 13.42
N LEU A 40 14.11 10.95 12.19
CA LEU A 40 13.32 9.81 11.71
C LEU A 40 13.82 8.51 12.33
N ILE A 41 12.93 7.54 12.47
CA ILE A 41 13.27 6.22 13.02
C ILE A 41 13.91 5.40 11.92
N ASN A 42 15.10 4.88 12.16
CA ASN A 42 15.81 3.93 11.30
C ASN A 42 15.93 2.53 11.93
N LYS A 43 15.47 2.36 13.19
CA LYS A 43 15.33 1.07 13.86
C LYS A 43 14.07 1.11 14.72
N ALA A 44 13.15 0.21 14.43
CA ALA A 44 11.83 0.19 15.04
C ALA A 44 11.60 -1.09 15.87
N ASN A 45 10.87 -0.95 16.97
CA ASN A 45 10.35 -2.10 17.71
C ASN A 45 9.05 -2.63 17.11
N PHE A 46 8.34 -1.78 16.36
CA PHE A 46 7.04 -2.09 15.78
C PHE A 46 6.91 -1.42 14.41
N VAL A 47 6.49 -2.19 13.41
CA VAL A 47 6.11 -1.69 12.08
C VAL A 47 4.71 -2.17 11.74
N ALA A 48 3.86 -1.28 11.24
CA ALA A 48 2.54 -1.62 10.72
C ALA A 48 2.45 -1.28 9.24
N CYS A 49 2.13 -2.27 8.43
CA CYS A 49 1.80 -2.11 7.01
C CYS A 49 0.29 -2.09 6.84
N HIS A 50 -0.26 -0.95 6.44
CA HIS A 50 -1.71 -0.76 6.33
C HIS A 50 -2.27 -1.21 4.97
N ASN A 51 -1.43 -1.36 3.95
CA ASN A 51 -1.84 -1.81 2.63
C ASN A 51 -1.00 -3.01 2.19
N PRO A 52 -1.61 -4.17 1.92
CA PRO A 52 -0.88 -5.39 1.57
C PRO A 52 -0.07 -5.26 0.27
N SER A 53 -0.44 -4.38 -0.66
CA SER A 53 0.33 -4.18 -1.90
C SER A 53 1.74 -3.61 -1.66
N TYR A 54 2.00 -3.05 -0.49
CA TYR A 54 3.31 -2.48 -0.17
C TYR A 54 4.38 -3.53 0.10
N VAL A 55 4.00 -4.74 0.52
CA VAL A 55 4.98 -5.80 0.85
C VAL A 55 5.81 -6.23 -0.36
N ASN A 56 5.26 -6.10 -1.58
CA ASN A 56 5.95 -6.43 -2.83
C ASN A 56 6.70 -5.23 -3.45
N LYS A 57 6.55 -4.05 -2.87
CA LYS A 57 7.14 -2.81 -3.41
C LYS A 57 8.24 -2.24 -2.56
N TYR A 58 8.12 -2.37 -1.25
CA TYR A 58 8.98 -1.72 -0.28
C TYR A 58 9.49 -2.73 0.75
N ASP A 59 10.68 -2.50 1.26
CA ASP A 59 11.25 -3.32 2.34
C ASP A 59 10.63 -2.94 3.68
N MET A 60 9.45 -3.53 3.97
CA MET A 60 8.65 -3.18 5.15
C MET A 60 9.29 -3.56 6.48
N VAL A 61 10.19 -4.54 6.51
CA VAL A 61 10.67 -5.15 7.76
C VAL A 61 12.13 -4.88 8.08
N GLN A 62 12.92 -4.35 7.15
CA GLN A 62 14.38 -4.16 7.31
C GLN A 62 14.75 -3.22 8.48
N ASP A 63 13.86 -2.30 8.83
CA ASP A 63 14.06 -1.38 9.95
C ASP A 63 13.62 -1.96 11.31
N LEU A 64 13.04 -3.16 11.34
CA LEU A 64 12.68 -3.82 12.58
C LEU A 64 13.91 -4.34 13.32
N LEU A 65 13.95 -4.10 14.62
CA LEU A 65 14.92 -4.75 15.49
C LEU A 65 14.60 -6.25 15.61
N PRO A 66 15.61 -7.12 15.82
CA PRO A 66 15.37 -8.51 16.15
C PRO A 66 14.42 -8.65 17.33
N GLY A 67 13.46 -9.57 17.24
CA GLY A 67 12.38 -9.73 18.22
C GLY A 67 11.29 -8.65 18.15
N GLY A 68 11.40 -7.71 17.23
CA GLY A 68 10.38 -6.68 16.98
C GLY A 68 9.05 -7.24 16.50
N THR A 69 8.09 -6.38 16.28
CA THR A 69 6.72 -6.77 15.90
C THR A 69 6.35 -6.18 14.53
N PHE A 70 5.81 -7.02 13.65
CA PHE A 70 5.25 -6.63 12.37
C PHE A 70 3.74 -6.90 12.34
N LEU A 71 2.94 -5.88 12.02
CA LEU A 71 1.49 -5.98 11.83
C LEU A 71 1.15 -5.70 10.38
N LEU A 72 0.53 -6.67 9.69
CA LEU A 72 0.07 -6.53 8.33
C LEU A 72 -1.47 -6.48 8.27
N ASN A 73 -2.01 -5.42 7.69
CA ASN A 73 -3.43 -5.37 7.33
C ASN A 73 -3.63 -6.01 5.96
N CYS A 74 -4.18 -7.21 5.94
CA CYS A 74 -4.44 -7.96 4.70
C CYS A 74 -5.69 -8.82 4.81
N ILE A 75 -6.17 -9.26 3.66
CA ILE A 75 -7.30 -10.21 3.53
C ILE A 75 -6.83 -11.67 3.47
N TRP A 76 -5.52 -11.90 3.43
CA TRP A 76 -4.92 -13.21 3.19
C TRP A 76 -5.08 -14.14 4.39
N SER A 77 -5.42 -15.40 4.11
CA SER A 77 -5.35 -16.48 5.11
C SER A 77 -3.88 -16.79 5.44
N PRO A 78 -3.61 -17.52 6.54
CA PRO A 78 -2.25 -17.95 6.86
C PRO A 78 -1.56 -18.72 5.72
N GLU A 79 -2.31 -19.52 4.95
CA GLU A 79 -1.81 -20.29 3.81
C GLU A 79 -1.46 -19.38 2.63
N GLU A 80 -2.29 -18.36 2.39
CA GLU A 80 -2.06 -17.39 1.33
C GLU A 80 -0.90 -16.43 1.63
N LEU A 81 -0.55 -16.23 2.90
CA LEU A 81 0.61 -15.42 3.29
C LEU A 81 1.91 -15.97 2.69
N ASP A 82 2.08 -17.29 2.66
CA ASP A 82 3.29 -17.88 2.09
C ASP A 82 3.43 -17.59 0.59
N ALA A 83 2.32 -17.59 -0.13
CA ALA A 83 2.33 -17.29 -1.57
C ALA A 83 2.50 -15.79 -1.88
N ASN A 84 2.01 -14.89 -1.00
CA ASN A 84 1.95 -13.46 -1.28
C ASN A 84 3.12 -12.64 -0.69
N LEU A 85 3.85 -13.20 0.28
CA LEU A 85 4.97 -12.49 0.89
C LEU A 85 6.28 -12.73 0.11
N PRO A 86 7.08 -11.68 -0.15
CA PRO A 86 8.40 -11.83 -0.78
C PRO A 86 9.33 -12.71 0.05
N ALA A 87 10.18 -13.49 -0.62
CA ALA A 87 11.13 -14.36 0.06
C ALA A 87 12.11 -13.60 0.97
N SER A 88 12.55 -12.40 0.56
CA SER A 88 13.39 -11.53 1.39
C SER A 88 12.71 -11.16 2.72
N MET A 89 11.43 -10.82 2.68
CA MET A 89 10.63 -10.51 3.88
C MET A 89 10.46 -11.75 4.76
N LYS A 90 10.12 -12.91 4.18
CA LYS A 90 10.00 -14.18 4.90
C LYS A 90 11.28 -14.53 5.64
N ARG A 91 12.44 -14.45 4.94
CA ARG A 91 13.76 -14.68 5.57
C ARG A 91 14.00 -13.73 6.74
N TYR A 92 13.77 -12.43 6.53
CA TYR A 92 13.98 -11.44 7.59
C TYR A 92 13.15 -11.74 8.84
N ILE A 93 11.86 -12.03 8.66
CA ILE A 93 10.92 -12.35 9.75
C ILE A 93 11.41 -13.58 10.53
N ALA A 94 11.78 -14.67 9.82
CA ALA A 94 12.20 -15.90 10.47
C ALA A 94 13.57 -15.78 11.16
N GLN A 95 14.56 -15.21 10.48
CA GLN A 95 15.94 -15.12 10.98
C GLN A 95 16.08 -14.13 12.15
N ASN A 96 15.21 -13.10 12.22
CA ASN A 96 15.25 -12.11 13.29
C ASN A 96 14.19 -12.34 14.37
N ASN A 97 13.49 -13.48 14.38
CA ASN A 97 12.44 -13.81 15.34
C ASN A 97 11.37 -12.71 15.47
N ILE A 98 10.92 -12.18 14.35
CA ILE A 98 9.92 -11.11 14.34
C ILE A 98 8.56 -11.67 14.77
N ASN A 99 7.89 -11.00 15.70
CA ASN A 99 6.53 -11.31 16.07
C ASN A 99 5.59 -10.83 14.95
N PHE A 100 5.09 -11.76 14.15
CA PHE A 100 4.26 -11.43 13.00
C PHE A 100 2.78 -11.54 13.34
N TYR A 101 2.02 -10.48 13.02
CA TYR A 101 0.58 -10.40 13.23
C TYR A 101 -0.13 -9.95 11.95
N THR A 102 -1.36 -10.43 11.76
CA THR A 102 -2.25 -9.98 10.70
C THR A 102 -3.59 -9.52 11.25
N ILE A 103 -4.27 -8.68 10.50
CA ILE A 103 -5.65 -8.26 10.76
C ILE A 103 -6.34 -7.96 9.43
N ASN A 104 -7.60 -8.34 9.29
CA ASN A 104 -8.42 -7.91 8.16
C ASN A 104 -9.27 -6.69 8.53
N GLY A 105 -8.60 -5.54 8.66
CA GLY A 105 -9.25 -4.28 9.03
C GLY A 105 -10.22 -3.75 7.99
N ILE A 106 -10.07 -4.16 6.72
CA ILE A 106 -10.99 -3.77 5.63
C ILE A 106 -12.34 -4.45 5.85
N LYS A 107 -12.34 -5.79 6.01
CA LYS A 107 -13.55 -6.56 6.27
C LYS A 107 -14.26 -6.09 7.55
N ILE A 108 -13.50 -5.90 8.63
CA ILE A 108 -14.06 -5.38 9.90
C ILE A 108 -14.73 -4.03 9.67
N ALA A 109 -14.10 -3.12 8.92
CA ALA A 109 -14.64 -1.79 8.64
C ALA A 109 -15.96 -1.86 7.85
N GLU A 110 -16.05 -2.74 6.87
CA GLU A 110 -17.28 -2.97 6.09
C GLU A 110 -18.42 -3.49 6.97
N GLU A 111 -18.15 -4.51 7.76
CA GLU A 111 -19.15 -5.17 8.62
C GLU A 111 -19.66 -4.27 9.76
N VAL A 112 -18.85 -3.33 10.24
CA VAL A 112 -19.30 -2.35 11.25
C VAL A 112 -19.92 -1.09 10.65
N GLY A 113 -20.07 -1.01 9.31
CA GLY A 113 -20.66 0.14 8.63
C GLY A 113 -19.72 1.34 8.46
N LEU A 114 -18.41 1.10 8.39
CA LEU A 114 -17.36 2.11 8.19
C LEU A 114 -16.49 1.81 6.95
N PRO A 115 -17.06 1.56 5.76
CA PRO A 115 -16.30 1.16 4.58
C PRO A 115 -15.16 2.15 4.28
N GLY A 116 -13.97 1.63 4.02
CA GLY A 116 -12.77 2.43 3.75
C GLY A 116 -12.18 3.16 4.97
N ARG A 117 -12.63 2.89 6.20
CA ARG A 117 -12.21 3.61 7.42
C ARG A 117 -11.65 2.67 8.49
N ALA A 118 -10.62 1.94 8.15
CA ALA A 118 -9.99 0.97 9.05
C ALA A 118 -9.05 1.60 10.13
N SER A 119 -8.84 2.92 10.12
CA SER A 119 -7.81 3.56 10.96
C SER A 119 -7.98 3.33 12.46
N THR A 120 -9.20 3.38 12.99
CA THR A 120 -9.47 3.14 14.42
C THR A 120 -9.32 1.66 14.78
N ILE A 121 -9.63 0.76 13.84
CA ILE A 121 -9.47 -0.69 13.97
C ILE A 121 -7.99 -1.04 14.07
N LEU A 122 -7.18 -0.52 13.15
CA LEU A 122 -5.73 -0.75 13.12
C LEU A 122 -5.02 -0.13 14.33
N GLN A 123 -5.50 1.04 14.79
CA GLN A 123 -4.99 1.65 16.01
C GLN A 123 -5.30 0.81 17.25
N SER A 124 -6.47 0.21 17.32
CA SER A 124 -6.84 -0.71 18.40
C SER A 124 -5.96 -1.96 18.41
N ALA A 125 -5.75 -2.58 17.23
CA ALA A 125 -4.81 -3.69 17.08
C ALA A 125 -3.40 -3.32 17.53
N PHE A 126 -2.91 -2.13 17.13
CA PHE A 126 -1.61 -1.62 17.58
C PHE A 126 -1.49 -1.56 19.11
N PHE A 127 -2.44 -0.96 19.83
CA PHE A 127 -2.38 -0.88 21.28
C PHE A 127 -2.49 -2.25 21.95
N THR A 128 -3.24 -3.17 21.35
CA THR A 128 -3.36 -4.55 21.85
C THR A 128 -2.04 -5.30 21.80
N ILE A 129 -1.25 -5.10 20.71
CA ILE A 129 -0.01 -5.86 20.49
C ILE A 129 1.20 -5.18 21.12
N SER A 130 1.24 -3.84 21.08
CA SER A 130 2.46 -3.08 21.43
C SER A 130 2.79 -3.06 22.92
N GLY A 131 1.79 -3.29 23.79
CA GLY A 131 1.98 -3.26 25.24
C GLY A 131 2.40 -1.90 25.82
N ILE A 132 2.27 -0.80 25.07
CA ILE A 132 2.65 0.55 25.51
C ILE A 132 1.77 1.03 26.67
N LEU A 133 0.50 0.62 26.65
CA LEU A 133 -0.48 0.86 27.69
C LEU A 133 -1.22 -0.44 28.02
N PRO A 134 -1.83 -0.57 29.23
CA PRO A 134 -2.79 -1.63 29.49
C PRO A 134 -3.92 -1.58 28.43
N VAL A 135 -4.27 -2.73 27.87
CA VAL A 135 -5.18 -2.80 26.70
C VAL A 135 -6.53 -2.16 27.03
N ASP A 136 -7.11 -2.49 28.18
CA ASP A 136 -8.43 -1.97 28.59
C ASP A 136 -8.43 -0.44 28.72
N GLU A 137 -7.34 0.12 29.26
CA GLU A 137 -7.16 1.56 29.41
C GLU A 137 -7.05 2.23 28.03
N ALA A 138 -6.23 1.67 27.12
CA ALA A 138 -6.08 2.18 25.75
C ALA A 138 -7.41 2.16 25.00
N ILE A 139 -8.15 1.06 25.06
CA ILE A 139 -9.48 0.92 24.46
C ILE A 139 -10.47 1.93 25.05
N GLY A 140 -10.45 2.12 26.37
CA GLY A 140 -11.25 3.14 27.07
C GLY A 140 -11.00 4.53 26.49
N TYR A 141 -9.76 4.98 26.45
CA TYR A 141 -9.39 6.28 25.88
C TYR A 141 -9.75 6.43 24.41
N MET A 142 -9.61 5.37 23.62
CA MET A 142 -10.02 5.39 22.21
C MET A 142 -11.53 5.62 22.07
N LYS A 143 -12.35 4.93 22.85
CA LYS A 143 -13.81 5.09 22.87
C LYS A 143 -14.23 6.48 23.33
N GLU A 144 -13.63 7.01 24.38
CA GLU A 144 -13.86 8.40 24.83
C GLU A 144 -13.58 9.42 23.71
N LYS A 145 -12.47 9.24 22.98
CA LYS A 145 -12.13 10.09 21.84
C LYS A 145 -13.13 9.96 20.69
N VAL A 146 -13.65 8.77 20.43
CA VAL A 146 -14.71 8.53 19.44
C VAL A 146 -15.98 9.29 19.83
N VAL A 147 -16.44 9.17 21.09
CA VAL A 147 -17.60 9.89 21.60
C VAL A 147 -17.40 11.40 21.46
N ALA A 148 -16.28 11.93 21.92
CA ALA A 148 -15.98 13.36 21.84
C ALA A 148 -15.96 13.90 20.40
N LYS A 149 -15.47 13.09 19.44
CA LYS A 149 -15.31 13.49 18.04
C LYS A 149 -16.61 13.33 17.23
N PHE A 150 -17.37 12.28 17.48
CA PHE A 150 -18.46 11.85 16.61
C PHE A 150 -19.85 11.97 17.22
N SER A 151 -20.02 12.39 18.49
CA SER A 151 -21.34 12.58 19.13
C SER A 151 -22.29 13.43 18.30
N LYS A 152 -21.78 14.50 17.67
CA LYS A 152 -22.56 15.39 16.79
C LYS A 152 -23.02 14.73 15.47
N LYS A 153 -22.46 13.58 15.10
CA LYS A 153 -22.79 12.84 13.85
C LYS A 153 -23.83 11.74 14.07
N GLY A 154 -24.31 11.60 15.30
CA GLY A 154 -25.31 10.62 15.68
C GLY A 154 -24.73 9.38 16.36
N GLU A 155 -25.56 8.73 17.16
CA GLU A 155 -25.19 7.58 18.00
C GLU A 155 -24.76 6.37 17.18
N ALA A 156 -25.38 6.14 16.00
CA ALA A 156 -25.01 5.05 15.11
C ALA A 156 -23.55 5.12 14.66
N VAL A 157 -23.04 6.33 14.37
CA VAL A 157 -21.64 6.51 13.96
C VAL A 157 -20.69 6.27 15.14
N VAL A 158 -21.08 6.68 16.35
CA VAL A 158 -20.30 6.41 17.56
C VAL A 158 -20.23 4.90 17.81
N ASN A 159 -21.36 4.22 17.75
CA ASN A 159 -21.45 2.77 18.00
C ASN A 159 -20.66 1.96 16.97
N SER A 160 -20.74 2.32 15.68
CA SER A 160 -19.94 1.70 14.62
C SER A 160 -18.43 1.81 14.90
N ASN A 161 -17.96 3.01 15.29
CA ASN A 161 -16.55 3.22 15.60
C ASN A 161 -16.12 2.47 16.87
N CYS A 162 -16.93 2.47 17.93
CA CYS A 162 -16.65 1.72 19.15
C CYS A 162 -16.61 0.20 18.89
N ASN A 163 -17.53 -0.32 18.09
CA ASN A 163 -17.56 -1.71 17.69
C ASN A 163 -16.29 -2.07 16.85
N GLY A 164 -15.89 -1.20 15.93
CA GLY A 164 -14.64 -1.35 15.20
C GLY A 164 -13.41 -1.42 16.10
N ILE A 165 -13.35 -0.60 17.15
CA ILE A 165 -12.28 -0.63 18.15
C ILE A 165 -12.25 -1.98 18.89
N ASP A 166 -13.40 -2.46 19.36
CA ASP A 166 -13.51 -3.72 20.10
C ASP A 166 -13.10 -4.91 19.22
N ARG A 167 -13.52 -4.91 17.97
CA ARG A 167 -13.16 -5.97 17.02
C ARG A 167 -11.67 -5.91 16.64
N GLY A 168 -11.13 -4.72 16.41
CA GLY A 168 -9.70 -4.53 16.12
C GLY A 168 -8.79 -5.06 17.22
N SER A 169 -9.22 -4.96 18.48
CA SER A 169 -8.50 -5.55 19.62
C SER A 169 -8.61 -7.07 19.68
N LYS A 170 -9.72 -7.66 19.26
CA LYS A 170 -10.02 -9.09 19.42
C LYS A 170 -9.64 -9.95 18.21
N GLU A 171 -9.67 -9.36 17.02
CA GLU A 171 -9.53 -10.10 15.76
C GLU A 171 -8.13 -9.98 15.14
N VAL A 172 -7.17 -9.44 15.87
CA VAL A 172 -5.76 -9.50 15.50
C VAL A 172 -5.23 -10.92 15.73
N VAL A 173 -4.56 -11.48 14.73
CA VAL A 173 -4.09 -12.86 14.73
C VAL A 173 -2.56 -12.88 14.75
N LYS A 174 -1.96 -13.62 15.69
CA LYS A 174 -0.54 -13.92 15.67
C LYS A 174 -0.29 -15.05 14.70
N ILE A 175 0.69 -14.89 13.84
CA ILE A 175 1.09 -15.87 12.83
C ILE A 175 2.26 -16.68 13.39
N ASP A 176 2.12 -18.00 13.36
CA ASP A 176 3.22 -18.91 13.63
C ASP A 176 4.14 -18.96 12.40
N VAL A 177 5.31 -18.34 12.53
CA VAL A 177 6.26 -18.22 11.41
C VAL A 177 6.87 -19.58 11.09
N PRO A 178 6.67 -20.13 9.86
CA PRO A 178 7.24 -21.39 9.49
C PRO A 178 8.77 -21.35 9.48
N ALA A 179 9.43 -22.38 10.00
CA ALA A 179 10.89 -22.49 9.98
C ALA A 179 11.46 -22.46 8.54
N SER A 180 10.70 -22.96 7.56
CA SER A 180 11.05 -22.93 6.14
C SER A 180 11.26 -21.52 5.57
N TRP A 181 10.69 -20.51 6.19
CA TRP A 181 10.86 -19.12 5.76
C TRP A 181 12.30 -18.62 5.90
N ALA A 182 13.08 -19.19 6.82
CA ALA A 182 14.48 -18.82 7.01
C ALA A 182 15.33 -19.05 5.76
N ASP A 183 14.96 -20.04 4.94
CA ASP A 183 15.69 -20.46 3.73
C ASP A 183 14.86 -20.17 2.45
N ALA A 184 13.85 -19.31 2.53
CA ALA A 184 13.03 -18.95 1.38
C ALA A 184 13.89 -18.35 0.26
N LYS A 185 13.77 -18.90 -0.95
CA LYS A 185 14.56 -18.47 -2.12
C LYS A 185 13.81 -17.39 -2.88
N ASP A 186 14.54 -16.36 -3.30
CA ASP A 186 13.98 -15.37 -4.21
C ASP A 186 13.67 -16.08 -5.53
N GLU A 187 12.46 -15.89 -6.05
CA GLU A 187 12.17 -16.26 -7.42
C GLU A 187 12.98 -15.33 -8.32
N GLU A 188 13.62 -15.89 -9.35
CA GLU A 188 14.27 -15.10 -10.40
C GLU A 188 13.17 -14.31 -11.14
N ASN A 189 12.83 -13.18 -10.60
CA ASN A 189 11.88 -12.28 -11.22
C ASN A 189 12.65 -11.44 -12.23
N ASP A 190 12.96 -12.04 -13.38
CA ASP A 190 13.50 -11.29 -14.52
C ASP A 190 12.33 -10.50 -15.16
N TYR A 191 11.88 -9.47 -14.42
CA TYR A 191 10.87 -8.55 -14.94
C TYR A 191 11.38 -7.96 -16.24
N GLU A 192 10.85 -8.45 -17.34
CA GLU A 192 11.13 -7.86 -18.63
C GLU A 192 10.30 -6.59 -18.81
N VAL A 193 10.98 -5.45 -18.97
CA VAL A 193 10.31 -4.18 -19.23
C VAL A 193 9.62 -4.27 -20.60
N PRO A 194 8.28 -4.15 -20.68
CA PRO A 194 7.52 -4.37 -21.91
C PRO A 194 7.68 -3.19 -22.89
N THR A 195 8.87 -3.07 -23.48
CA THR A 195 9.19 -2.06 -24.48
C THR A 195 10.28 -2.56 -25.43
N ASN A 196 10.24 -2.13 -26.66
CA ASN A 196 11.29 -2.42 -27.66
C ASN A 196 12.42 -1.38 -27.66
N ARG A 197 12.36 -0.36 -26.79
CA ARG A 197 13.34 0.73 -26.71
C ARG A 197 14.43 0.39 -25.68
N PRO A 198 15.70 0.13 -26.10
CA PRO A 198 16.78 -0.28 -25.20
C PRO A 198 17.09 0.75 -24.12
N GLU A 199 17.08 2.05 -24.46
CA GLU A 199 17.31 3.13 -23.51
C GLU A 199 16.23 3.17 -22.41
N MET A 200 14.98 2.88 -22.76
CA MET A 200 13.88 2.79 -21.82
C MET A 200 14.04 1.59 -20.89
N LYS A 201 14.40 0.41 -21.45
CA LYS A 201 14.68 -0.78 -20.63
C LYS A 201 15.75 -0.49 -19.59
N LYS A 202 16.86 0.11 -20.00
CA LYS A 202 17.98 0.50 -19.14
C LYS A 202 17.55 1.46 -18.04
N PHE A 203 16.82 2.53 -18.41
CA PHE A 203 16.34 3.54 -17.48
C PHE A 203 15.39 2.95 -16.44
N VAL A 204 14.40 2.17 -16.89
CA VAL A 204 13.39 1.57 -16.00
C VAL A 204 14.03 0.59 -15.01
N LYS A 205 14.91 -0.30 -15.48
CA LYS A 205 15.57 -1.28 -14.59
C LYS A 205 16.55 -0.63 -13.61
N ASN A 206 17.34 0.33 -14.07
CA ASN A 206 18.49 0.83 -13.31
C ASN A 206 18.20 2.09 -12.47
N ILE A 207 17.15 2.84 -12.81
CA ILE A 207 16.82 4.10 -12.13
C ILE A 207 15.38 4.08 -11.62
N LEU A 208 14.39 3.95 -12.52
CA LEU A 208 12.99 4.16 -12.18
C LEU A 208 12.51 3.18 -11.10
N HIS A 209 12.72 1.88 -11.29
CA HIS A 209 12.30 0.86 -10.32
C HIS A 209 13.02 0.96 -8.98
N PRO A 210 14.35 1.14 -8.89
CA PRO A 210 15.02 1.38 -7.61
C PRO A 210 14.46 2.62 -6.89
N VAL A 211 14.30 3.73 -7.59
CA VAL A 211 13.77 4.97 -7.02
C VAL A 211 12.32 4.78 -6.53
N ASP A 212 11.47 4.13 -7.33
CA ASP A 212 10.08 3.86 -6.95
C ASP A 212 9.95 2.92 -5.73
N ARG A 213 10.99 2.12 -5.46
CA ARG A 213 11.08 1.23 -4.29
C ARG A 213 11.79 1.85 -3.09
N LEU A 214 12.11 3.15 -3.14
CA LEU A 214 12.86 3.89 -2.11
C LEU A 214 14.33 3.48 -1.98
N HIS A 215 14.93 2.86 -3.00
CA HIS A 215 16.35 2.51 -3.10
C HIS A 215 17.15 3.50 -3.94
N GLY A 216 16.62 4.71 -4.14
CA GLY A 216 17.29 5.75 -4.94
C GLY A 216 18.62 6.18 -4.34
N ASP A 217 18.74 6.23 -3.01
CA ASP A 217 19.95 6.59 -2.30
C ASP A 217 21.06 5.53 -2.38
N ASP A 218 20.71 4.29 -2.71
CA ASP A 218 21.66 3.19 -2.92
C ASP A 218 22.32 3.25 -4.31
N LEU A 219 21.78 4.07 -5.21
CA LEU A 219 22.29 4.20 -6.56
C LEU A 219 23.58 5.06 -6.60
N PRO A 220 24.64 4.60 -7.30
CA PRO A 220 25.82 5.43 -7.50
C PRO A 220 25.48 6.62 -8.41
N VAL A 221 26.16 7.76 -8.21
CA VAL A 221 25.97 8.96 -9.04
C VAL A 221 26.13 8.67 -10.53
N SER A 222 27.00 7.71 -10.89
CA SER A 222 27.21 7.28 -12.26
C SER A 222 26.00 6.60 -12.91
N ALA A 223 25.01 6.13 -12.14
CA ALA A 223 23.77 5.59 -12.69
C ALA A 223 23.00 6.63 -13.50
N PHE A 224 23.15 7.92 -13.17
CA PHE A 224 22.41 9.04 -13.76
C PHE A 224 23.16 9.71 -14.94
N LEU A 225 24.27 9.17 -15.42
CA LEU A 225 25.05 9.77 -16.51
C LEU A 225 24.24 10.00 -17.78
N ASP A 226 23.36 9.06 -18.13
CA ASP A 226 22.50 9.17 -19.32
C ASP A 226 21.34 10.18 -19.13
N SER A 227 21.15 10.70 -17.93
CA SER A 227 20.13 11.68 -17.55
C SER A 227 20.72 12.82 -16.71
N ALA A 228 22.00 13.17 -16.95
CA ALA A 228 22.73 14.17 -16.18
C ALA A 228 22.11 15.59 -16.27
N ASP A 229 21.35 15.85 -17.34
CA ASP A 229 20.58 17.07 -17.54
C ASP A 229 19.20 17.05 -16.86
N GLY A 230 18.83 15.94 -16.19
CA GLY A 230 17.54 15.74 -15.54
C GLY A 230 16.42 15.33 -16.52
N VAL A 231 16.72 15.08 -17.79
CA VAL A 231 15.74 14.63 -18.78
C VAL A 231 15.62 13.10 -18.74
N TYR A 232 14.42 12.62 -18.46
CA TYR A 232 14.10 11.20 -18.50
C TYR A 232 13.59 10.78 -19.89
N PRO A 233 13.75 9.50 -20.27
CA PRO A 233 13.23 9.01 -21.53
C PRO A 233 11.73 9.27 -21.64
N GLN A 234 11.30 9.87 -22.75
CA GLN A 234 9.91 10.22 -22.97
C GLN A 234 9.01 8.99 -22.95
N GLY A 235 7.90 9.04 -22.17
CA GLY A 235 6.97 7.93 -22.01
C GLY A 235 7.32 7.01 -20.82
N SER A 236 8.32 7.34 -20.00
CA SER A 236 8.70 6.53 -18.82
C SER A 236 7.57 6.41 -17.79
N ALA A 237 6.64 7.36 -17.72
CA ALA A 237 5.47 7.30 -16.83
C ALA A 237 4.58 6.06 -17.05
N ALA A 238 4.63 5.42 -18.21
CA ALA A 238 3.92 4.18 -18.48
C ALA A 238 4.39 3.01 -17.57
N PHE A 239 5.61 3.10 -17.02
CA PHE A 239 6.22 2.09 -16.17
C PHE A 239 6.11 2.40 -14.68
N GLU A 240 5.53 3.54 -14.31
CA GLU A 240 5.29 3.95 -12.92
C GLU A 240 3.97 3.42 -12.36
N LYS A 241 3.57 2.20 -12.71
CA LYS A 241 2.32 1.61 -12.21
C LYS A 241 2.43 1.32 -10.72
N ARG A 242 1.53 1.89 -9.92
CA ARG A 242 1.59 1.78 -8.46
C ARG A 242 0.82 0.60 -7.92
N GLY A 243 -0.24 0.13 -8.59
CA GLY A 243 -0.99 -1.08 -8.25
C GLY A 243 -1.42 -1.15 -6.78
N ILE A 244 -1.88 -0.04 -6.21
CA ILE A 244 -2.26 0.04 -4.79
C ILE A 244 -3.76 -0.12 -4.56
N ALA A 245 -4.57 -0.08 -5.63
CA ALA A 245 -6.00 -0.28 -5.53
C ALA A 245 -6.30 -1.74 -5.20
N VAL A 246 -7.12 -1.97 -4.16
CA VAL A 246 -7.61 -3.31 -3.80
C VAL A 246 -8.66 -3.77 -4.81
N ASP A 247 -9.55 -2.86 -5.20
CA ASP A 247 -10.59 -3.09 -6.19
C ASP A 247 -10.45 -2.10 -7.34
N VAL A 248 -10.56 -2.58 -8.56
CA VAL A 248 -10.56 -1.76 -9.78
C VAL A 248 -11.83 -1.99 -10.58
N PRO A 249 -12.41 -0.95 -11.20
CA PRO A 249 -13.58 -1.13 -12.04
C PRO A 249 -13.22 -1.94 -13.29
N GLU A 250 -14.01 -2.97 -13.56
CA GLU A 250 -13.91 -3.76 -14.78
C GLU A 250 -15.00 -3.36 -15.76
N TRP A 251 -14.60 -3.13 -17.01
CA TRP A 251 -15.55 -2.83 -18.06
C TRP A 251 -16.30 -4.08 -18.54
N ASP A 252 -17.61 -4.02 -18.51
CA ASP A 252 -18.50 -5.02 -19.11
C ASP A 252 -18.95 -4.57 -20.51
N PRO A 253 -18.37 -5.13 -21.59
CA PRO A 253 -18.70 -4.75 -22.96
C PRO A 253 -20.17 -4.99 -23.29
N THR A 254 -20.81 -6.00 -22.70
CA THR A 254 -22.19 -6.40 -23.02
C THR A 254 -23.22 -5.36 -22.59
N LYS A 255 -22.90 -4.60 -21.54
CA LYS A 255 -23.73 -3.52 -21.00
C LYS A 255 -23.37 -2.15 -21.54
N CYS A 256 -22.33 -2.05 -22.37
CA CYS A 256 -21.79 -0.76 -22.81
C CYS A 256 -22.63 -0.16 -23.95
N ALA A 257 -23.14 1.05 -23.73
CA ALA A 257 -23.84 1.83 -24.76
C ALA A 257 -22.89 2.54 -25.74
N GLN A 258 -21.58 2.55 -25.49
CA GLN A 258 -20.55 3.31 -26.24
C GLN A 258 -20.82 4.84 -26.26
N CYS A 259 -21.42 5.39 -25.21
CA CYS A 259 -21.74 6.80 -25.09
C CYS A 259 -20.56 7.67 -24.61
N ASN A 260 -19.46 7.07 -24.15
CA ASN A 260 -18.27 7.74 -23.62
C ASN A 260 -18.48 8.64 -22.38
N LEU A 261 -19.67 8.65 -21.77
CA LEU A 261 -19.94 9.45 -20.59
C LEU A 261 -18.98 9.15 -19.44
N CYS A 262 -18.63 7.88 -19.23
CA CYS A 262 -17.69 7.48 -18.18
C CYS A 262 -16.29 8.11 -18.39
N SER A 263 -15.84 8.21 -19.64
CA SER A 263 -14.59 8.89 -19.98
C SER A 263 -14.67 10.41 -19.75
N MET A 264 -15.79 11.01 -20.14
CA MET A 264 -15.99 12.47 -20.02
C MET A 264 -16.08 12.94 -18.58
N VAL A 265 -16.66 12.14 -17.66
CA VAL A 265 -16.80 12.51 -16.25
C VAL A 265 -15.64 12.04 -15.39
N CYS A 266 -14.70 11.28 -15.94
CA CYS A 266 -13.57 10.79 -15.17
C CYS A 266 -12.60 11.93 -14.80
N PRO A 267 -12.47 12.31 -13.51
CA PRO A 267 -11.66 13.46 -13.12
C PRO A 267 -10.16 13.26 -13.35
N HIS A 268 -9.73 12.00 -13.52
CA HIS A 268 -8.33 11.63 -13.74
C HIS A 268 -8.01 11.24 -15.19
N ALA A 269 -9.01 11.27 -16.08
CA ALA A 269 -8.88 10.85 -17.49
C ALA A 269 -8.28 9.43 -17.67
N VAL A 270 -8.54 8.53 -16.72
CA VAL A 270 -8.02 7.14 -16.75
C VAL A 270 -8.88 6.22 -17.61
N ILE A 271 -10.14 6.57 -17.86
CA ILE A 271 -11.03 5.79 -18.71
C ILE A 271 -10.89 6.30 -20.13
N ARG A 272 -10.33 5.48 -21.01
CA ARG A 272 -10.01 5.88 -22.39
C ARG A 272 -10.74 5.00 -23.39
N PRO A 273 -11.64 5.58 -24.21
CA PRO A 273 -12.23 4.87 -25.32
C PRO A 273 -11.24 4.83 -26.49
N ILE A 274 -11.13 3.67 -27.11
CA ILE A 274 -10.26 3.43 -28.27
C ILE A 274 -11.09 2.77 -29.35
N CYS A 275 -10.91 3.23 -30.60
CA CYS A 275 -11.39 2.55 -31.80
C CYS A 275 -10.18 2.02 -32.57
N MET A 276 -10.19 0.75 -32.94
CA MET A 276 -9.08 0.05 -33.57
C MET A 276 -9.54 -0.57 -34.91
N ASN A 277 -8.72 -0.48 -35.93
CA ASN A 277 -8.91 -1.27 -37.14
C ASN A 277 -8.55 -2.75 -36.88
N GLU A 278 -8.64 -3.62 -37.87
CA GLU A 278 -8.39 -5.05 -37.72
C GLU A 278 -6.92 -5.34 -37.36
N GLU A 279 -5.97 -4.62 -37.94
CA GLU A 279 -4.53 -4.80 -37.62
C GLU A 279 -4.21 -4.37 -36.18
N GLU A 280 -4.73 -3.22 -35.79
CA GLU A 280 -4.56 -2.69 -34.41
C GLU A 280 -5.24 -3.57 -33.37
N ALA A 281 -6.42 -4.12 -33.69
CA ALA A 281 -7.12 -5.04 -32.82
C ALA A 281 -6.37 -6.38 -32.67
N ALA A 282 -5.75 -6.87 -33.74
CA ALA A 282 -4.93 -8.08 -33.71
C ALA A 282 -3.62 -7.87 -32.93
N ALA A 283 -3.09 -6.64 -32.91
CA ALA A 283 -1.88 -6.28 -32.15
C ALA A 283 -2.16 -5.89 -30.69
N ALA A 284 -3.44 -5.84 -30.29
CA ALA A 284 -3.80 -5.48 -28.92
C ALA A 284 -3.30 -6.54 -27.92
N PRO A 285 -2.96 -6.15 -26.67
CA PRO A 285 -2.54 -7.09 -25.65
C PRO A 285 -3.57 -8.21 -25.44
N GLU A 286 -3.07 -9.41 -25.15
CA GLU A 286 -3.90 -10.56 -24.84
C GLU A 286 -4.89 -10.25 -23.70
N GLY A 287 -6.14 -10.68 -23.81
CA GLY A 287 -7.19 -10.40 -22.85
C GLY A 287 -7.86 -9.03 -23.00
N THR A 288 -7.47 -8.20 -23.96
CA THR A 288 -8.15 -6.92 -24.23
C THR A 288 -9.61 -7.18 -24.66
N LYS A 289 -10.55 -6.70 -23.85
CA LYS A 289 -11.98 -6.80 -24.15
C LYS A 289 -12.33 -5.81 -25.27
N MET A 290 -13.01 -6.29 -26.31
CA MET A 290 -13.41 -5.49 -27.47
C MET A 290 -14.82 -5.82 -27.90
N ILE A 291 -15.53 -4.87 -28.49
CA ILE A 291 -16.82 -5.06 -29.18
C ILE A 291 -16.84 -4.26 -30.46
N LYS A 292 -17.66 -4.66 -31.42
CA LYS A 292 -17.86 -3.88 -32.65
C LYS A 292 -18.41 -2.49 -32.29
N SER A 293 -17.82 -1.46 -32.87
CA SER A 293 -18.33 -0.10 -32.75
C SER A 293 -19.74 0.02 -33.32
N LYS A 294 -20.63 0.75 -32.63
CA LYS A 294 -21.98 1.01 -33.11
C LYS A 294 -22.06 2.05 -34.21
N ARG A 295 -20.97 2.78 -34.46
CA ARG A 295 -20.94 3.94 -35.40
C ARG A 295 -19.95 3.80 -36.54
N THR A 296 -19.04 2.84 -36.42
CA THR A 296 -17.96 2.62 -37.39
C THR A 296 -17.70 1.13 -37.57
N ASP A 297 -16.92 0.75 -38.59
CA ASP A 297 -16.50 -0.63 -38.78
C ASP A 297 -15.33 -1.06 -37.90
N TYR A 298 -14.87 -0.21 -36.98
CA TYR A 298 -13.77 -0.47 -36.06
C TYR A 298 -14.21 -1.31 -34.86
N GLN A 299 -13.23 -1.94 -34.19
CA GLN A 299 -13.38 -2.49 -32.88
C GLN A 299 -13.31 -1.37 -31.83
N TYR A 300 -14.18 -1.42 -30.83
CA TYR A 300 -14.23 -0.46 -29.75
C TYR A 300 -13.84 -1.12 -28.44
N ALA A 301 -12.97 -0.46 -27.69
CA ALA A 301 -12.60 -0.86 -26.33
C ALA A 301 -12.65 0.34 -25.37
N LEU A 302 -12.94 0.07 -24.11
CA LEU A 302 -12.67 0.97 -23.00
C LEU A 302 -11.52 0.41 -22.20
N ILE A 303 -10.44 1.13 -22.10
CA ILE A 303 -9.31 0.78 -21.24
C ILE A 303 -9.24 1.70 -20.04
N THR A 304 -8.82 1.15 -18.91
CA THR A 304 -8.47 1.92 -17.74
C THR A 304 -6.96 2.01 -17.65
N SER A 305 -6.43 3.24 -17.74
CA SER A 305 -5.01 3.51 -17.58
C SER A 305 -4.77 3.99 -16.15
N VAL A 306 -4.25 3.13 -15.31
CA VAL A 306 -3.90 3.48 -13.91
C VAL A 306 -2.40 3.70 -13.82
#